data_8fe31d97128680a6b64232668191651f
#
_entry.id   8fe31d97128680a6b64232668191651f
#
_cell.length_a   1.000
_cell.length_b   1.000
_cell.length_c   1.000
_cell.angle_alpha   90.00
_cell.angle_beta   90.00
_cell.angle_gamma   90.00
#
_symmetry.space_group_name_H-M   'P 1'
#
loop_
_entity.id
_entity.type
_entity.pdbx_description
1 polymer ?
#
loop_
_entity_poly.entity_id
_entity_poly.type
_entity_poly.pdbx_seq_one_letter_code
_entity_poly.pdbx_strand_id
1 'polypeptide(L)'
;TEHGEHNIRIPRTPARVTGGVFLVDKNPHNTTESRLVVDFSQFSRGSTHVSWPKFAVPNLQSLTNLLSSNLSWLSLDVSAAFYHIPLHPAAMPHLLVGSSGLPRYVARLSSTSRNINYQHGTMQDLHDSCSRNLYVSLLLLYKTFGRKLHLYSHPIILGFRKIPMGVGLSPFLLAQFTSAICSVVRRAFPHCLAFSYMDDVVLGAKSVQHLESLFTSITNFLLSLGVHLNPNKTKRWGYSLNFMGYVIGSWGTLPQEHIVLKXKQCFRKLPVNRPIDWKVCQRIVGLLGFAAPFTQCGYPALMPLYACIQSKQAFTFSPTYKAFLCKQYLNLYPVARQ
;
A
#
# COMPACT_ATOMS: atom_id res chain seq x y z
N THR A 1 -16.85 12.43 6.95
CA THR A 1 -18.18 12.43 6.33
C THR A 1 -18.22 13.23 5.06
N GLU A 2 -17.65 14.45 5.07
CA GLU A 2 -17.61 15.29 3.89
C GLU A 2 -16.90 14.63 2.71
N HIS A 3 -15.83 13.91 3.00
CA HIS A 3 -15.05 13.25 1.95
C HIS A 3 -15.81 12.07 1.33
N GLY A 4 -16.61 11.37 2.14
CA GLY A 4 -17.36 10.23 1.64
C GLY A 4 -18.46 10.63 0.65
N GLU A 5 -19.15 11.70 0.94
CA GLU A 5 -20.25 12.15 0.09
C GLU A 5 -19.78 12.63 -1.27
N HIS A 6 -18.55 13.13 -1.36
CA HIS A 6 -18.04 13.72 -2.59
C HIS A 6 -17.19 12.76 -3.42
N ASN A 7 -16.91 11.57 -2.91
CA ASN A 7 -16.04 10.62 -3.61
C ASN A 7 -16.78 9.70 -4.57
N ILE A 8 -18.07 9.46 -4.33
CA ILE A 8 -18.88 8.52 -5.11
C ILE A 8 -20.13 9.24 -5.59
N ARG A 9 -20.55 8.94 -6.81
CA ARG A 9 -21.80 9.44 -7.35
C ARG A 9 -22.41 8.41 -8.29
N ILE A 10 -23.71 8.52 -8.50
CA ILE A 10 -24.45 7.66 -9.43
C ILE A 10 -24.36 8.30 -10.81
N PRO A 11 -23.86 7.58 -11.82
CA PRO A 11 -23.80 8.15 -13.17
C PRO A 11 -25.21 8.35 -13.74
N ARG A 12 -25.38 9.43 -14.48
CA ARG A 12 -26.67 9.79 -15.08
C ARG A 12 -26.94 9.05 -16.39
N THR A 13 -25.88 8.63 -17.08
CA THR A 13 -26.01 7.94 -18.37
C THR A 13 -25.70 6.46 -18.19
N PRO A 14 -26.36 5.60 -18.97
CA PRO A 14 -26.00 4.18 -18.94
C PRO A 14 -24.52 4.00 -19.26
N ALA A 15 -23.87 3.16 -18.48
CA ALA A 15 -22.44 2.97 -18.62
C ALA A 15 -22.09 1.54 -18.22
N ARG A 16 -20.97 1.07 -18.73
CA ARG A 16 -20.48 -0.28 -18.46
C ARG A 16 -19.67 -0.29 -17.17
N VAL A 17 -19.99 -1.25 -16.32
CA VAL A 17 -19.21 -1.47 -15.09
C VAL A 17 -17.85 -2.02 -15.47
N THR A 18 -16.79 -1.40 -14.93
CA THR A 18 -15.42 -1.82 -15.18
C THR A 18 -14.74 -2.38 -13.93
N GLY A 19 -15.37 -2.26 -12.77
CA GLY A 19 -14.80 -2.73 -11.52
C GLY A 19 -15.80 -3.42 -10.63
N GLY A 20 -15.30 -4.27 -9.75
CA GLY A 20 -16.09 -4.95 -8.75
C GLY A 20 -15.72 -4.48 -7.35
N VAL A 21 -16.58 -4.80 -6.38
CA VAL A 21 -16.38 -4.41 -4.98
C VAL A 21 -16.42 -5.67 -4.13
N PHE A 22 -15.49 -5.81 -3.19
CA PHE A 22 -15.50 -6.92 -2.26
C PHE A 22 -14.83 -6.51 -0.95
N LEU A 23 -15.03 -7.36 0.08
CA LEU A 23 -14.47 -7.15 1.40
C LEU A 23 -13.28 -8.05 1.64
N VAL A 24 -12.25 -7.50 2.27
CA VAL A 24 -11.09 -8.24 2.73
C VAL A 24 -10.92 -7.97 4.22
N ASP A 25 -10.70 -9.02 5.00
CA ASP A 25 -10.44 -8.85 6.43
C ASP A 25 -9.15 -8.08 6.64
N LYS A 26 -9.22 -7.06 7.49
CA LYS A 26 -8.07 -6.22 7.80
C LYS A 26 -7.02 -7.00 8.57
N ASN A 27 -7.49 -7.92 9.43
CA ASN A 27 -6.65 -8.77 10.26
C ASN A 27 -7.24 -10.18 10.25
N PRO A 28 -6.48 -11.21 9.81
CA PRO A 28 -7.01 -12.58 9.76
C PRO A 28 -7.51 -13.10 11.09
N HIS A 29 -6.99 -12.57 12.20
CA HIS A 29 -7.37 -13.03 13.54
C HIS A 29 -8.52 -12.22 14.13
N ASN A 30 -8.97 -11.17 13.46
CA ASN A 30 -10.07 -10.33 13.93
C ASN A 30 -10.99 -10.04 12.74
N THR A 31 -12.07 -10.81 12.64
CA THR A 31 -13.02 -10.71 11.54
C THR A 31 -14.01 -9.56 11.69
N THR A 32 -13.94 -8.80 12.79
CA THR A 32 -14.84 -7.65 12.99
C THR A 32 -14.43 -6.45 12.15
N GLU A 33 -13.19 -6.42 11.66
CA GLU A 33 -12.67 -5.32 10.84
C GLU A 33 -12.48 -5.80 9.41
N SER A 34 -13.02 -5.02 8.47
CA SER A 34 -12.92 -5.33 7.04
C SER A 34 -12.46 -4.10 6.28
N ARG A 35 -11.79 -4.36 5.16
CA ARG A 35 -11.40 -3.31 4.22
C ARG A 35 -12.20 -3.50 2.94
N LEU A 36 -12.82 -2.42 2.46
CA LEU A 36 -13.54 -2.44 1.20
C LEU A 36 -12.51 -2.28 0.08
N VAL A 37 -12.52 -3.22 -0.85
CA VAL A 37 -11.60 -3.22 -1.97
C VAL A 37 -12.38 -3.08 -3.26
N VAL A 38 -11.90 -2.19 -4.12
CA VAL A 38 -12.42 -2.00 -5.48
C VAL A 38 -11.41 -2.61 -6.43
N ASP A 39 -11.88 -3.50 -7.30
CA ASP A 39 -11.01 -4.23 -8.23
C ASP A 39 -11.24 -3.73 -9.65
N PHE A 40 -10.25 -2.98 -10.16
CA PHE A 40 -10.24 -2.51 -11.54
C PHE A 40 -9.19 -3.26 -12.39
N SER A 41 -8.79 -4.46 -11.97
CA SER A 41 -7.73 -5.19 -12.65
C SER A 41 -8.06 -5.53 -14.09
N GLN A 42 -9.33 -5.84 -14.39
CA GLN A 42 -9.73 -6.10 -15.78
C GLN A 42 -9.60 -4.86 -16.66
N PHE A 43 -9.98 -3.70 -16.13
CA PHE A 43 -9.81 -2.44 -16.85
C PHE A 43 -8.33 -2.17 -17.12
N SER A 44 -7.48 -2.36 -16.12
CA SER A 44 -6.04 -2.12 -16.27
C SER A 44 -5.41 -3.07 -17.28
N ARG A 45 -5.80 -4.35 -17.25
CA ARG A 45 -5.30 -5.33 -18.21
C ARG A 45 -5.82 -5.07 -19.61
N GLY A 46 -7.08 -4.64 -19.72
CA GLY A 46 -7.68 -4.32 -21.01
C GLY A 46 -7.12 -3.07 -21.68
N SER A 47 -6.34 -2.28 -20.93
CA SER A 47 -5.73 -1.05 -21.42
C SER A 47 -4.27 -1.27 -21.80
N THR A 48 -3.94 -2.42 -22.38
CA THR A 48 -2.56 -2.79 -22.72
C THR A 48 -1.95 -1.85 -23.76
N HIS A 49 -2.76 -1.16 -24.54
CA HIS A 49 -2.28 -0.19 -25.50
C HIS A 49 -1.84 1.13 -24.85
N VAL A 50 -2.17 1.33 -23.57
CA VAL A 50 -1.81 2.53 -22.83
C VAL A 50 -0.52 2.27 -22.06
N SER A 51 0.46 3.17 -22.23
CA SER A 51 1.71 3.10 -21.48
C SER A 51 1.52 3.83 -20.15
N TRP A 52 1.42 3.06 -19.07
CA TRP A 52 1.28 3.66 -17.76
C TRP A 52 2.61 4.18 -17.25
N PRO A 53 2.67 5.40 -16.73
CA PRO A 53 3.93 5.90 -16.17
C PRO A 53 4.40 5.04 -15.01
N LYS A 54 5.71 4.90 -14.92
CA LYS A 54 6.34 4.16 -13.82
C LYS A 54 7.06 5.15 -12.92
N PHE A 55 6.99 4.91 -11.61
CA PHE A 55 7.72 5.71 -10.65
C PHE A 55 9.04 5.02 -10.31
N ALA A 56 10.04 5.84 -10.00
CA ALA A 56 11.37 5.32 -9.68
C ALA A 56 11.39 4.74 -8.27
N VAL A 57 12.06 3.60 -8.11
CA VAL A 57 12.32 3.02 -6.80
C VAL A 57 13.71 3.50 -6.36
N PRO A 58 13.86 4.03 -5.14
CA PRO A 58 15.16 4.51 -4.71
C PRO A 58 16.21 3.40 -4.72
N ASN A 59 17.43 3.75 -5.11
CA ASN A 59 18.57 2.86 -5.04
C ASN A 59 18.91 2.61 -3.59
N LEU A 60 19.21 1.35 -3.24
CA LEU A 60 19.47 0.97 -1.84
C LEU A 60 20.64 1.76 -1.25
N GLN A 61 21.73 1.91 -2.01
CA GLN A 61 22.90 2.64 -1.52
C GLN A 61 22.58 4.12 -1.29
N SER A 62 21.84 4.74 -2.22
CA SER A 62 21.43 6.13 -2.07
C SER A 62 20.54 6.31 -0.84
N LEU A 63 19.60 5.38 -0.64
CA LEU A 63 18.71 5.40 0.51
C LEU A 63 19.50 5.23 1.81
N THR A 64 20.45 4.29 1.83
CA THR A 64 21.33 4.06 2.98
C THR A 64 22.13 5.31 3.33
N ASN A 65 22.70 5.93 2.31
CA ASN A 65 23.50 7.15 2.52
C ASN A 65 22.67 8.30 3.04
N LEU A 66 21.45 8.46 2.52
CA LEU A 66 20.57 9.53 2.92
C LEU A 66 20.09 9.36 4.36
N LEU A 67 19.74 8.12 4.75
CA LEU A 67 19.07 7.85 6.01
C LEU A 67 20.00 7.43 7.13
N SER A 68 21.27 7.09 6.84
CA SER A 68 22.23 6.58 7.85
C SER A 68 22.91 7.69 8.63
N SER A 69 22.30 8.86 8.76
CA SER A 69 22.81 9.92 9.62
C SER A 69 22.17 9.80 11.02
N ASN A 70 22.76 10.48 11.99
CA ASN A 70 22.23 10.49 13.36
C ASN A 70 21.06 11.43 13.46
N LEU A 71 19.93 10.97 12.90
CA LEU A 71 18.68 11.73 12.90
C LEU A 71 17.61 10.90 13.59
N SER A 72 16.65 11.59 14.18
CA SER A 72 15.42 10.99 14.67
C SER A 72 14.38 11.03 13.57
N TRP A 73 13.56 9.99 13.49
CA TRP A 73 12.65 9.79 12.37
C TRP A 73 11.22 9.66 12.84
N LEU A 74 10.32 10.06 11.98
CA LEU A 74 8.88 10.00 12.22
C LEU A 74 8.20 9.75 10.89
N SER A 75 7.27 8.79 10.84
CA SER A 75 6.49 8.57 9.62
C SER A 75 5.06 9.05 9.82
N LEU A 76 4.56 9.77 8.82
CA LEU A 76 3.21 10.30 8.79
C LEU A 76 2.30 9.33 8.05
N ASP A 77 1.06 9.24 8.50
CA ASP A 77 0.02 8.49 7.81
C ASP A 77 -1.01 9.47 7.25
N VAL A 78 -1.06 9.58 5.92
CA VAL A 78 -2.06 10.42 5.26
C VAL A 78 -3.37 9.65 5.21
N SER A 79 -4.41 10.20 5.83
CA SER A 79 -5.72 9.52 5.89
C SER A 79 -6.32 9.41 4.51
N ALA A 80 -6.65 8.17 4.10
CA ALA A 80 -7.30 7.92 2.82
C ALA A 80 -6.61 8.67 1.68
N ALA A 81 -5.31 8.41 1.51
CA ALA A 81 -4.44 9.23 0.66
C ALA A 81 -4.94 9.39 -0.76
N PHE A 82 -5.45 8.30 -1.37
CA PHE A 82 -5.96 8.37 -2.73
C PHE A 82 -7.11 9.35 -2.89
N TYR A 83 -7.92 9.51 -1.85
CA TYR A 83 -9.10 10.37 -1.90
C TYR A 83 -8.78 11.85 -1.70
N HIS A 84 -7.49 12.20 -1.64
CA HIS A 84 -7.07 13.60 -1.77
C HIS A 84 -6.90 14.03 -3.22
N ILE A 85 -6.87 13.08 -4.16
CA ILE A 85 -6.53 13.35 -5.56
C ILE A 85 -7.82 13.34 -6.39
N PRO A 86 -8.25 14.50 -6.95
CA PRO A 86 -9.49 14.54 -7.74
C PRO A 86 -9.37 13.73 -9.02
N LEU A 87 -10.47 13.10 -9.41
CA LEU A 87 -10.57 12.40 -10.69
C LEU A 87 -11.22 13.32 -11.68
N HIS A 88 -10.60 13.48 -12.84
CA HIS A 88 -11.17 14.31 -13.90
C HIS A 88 -12.54 13.74 -14.31
N PRO A 89 -13.58 14.60 -14.49
CA PRO A 89 -14.91 14.09 -14.83
C PRO A 89 -14.98 13.23 -16.08
N ALA A 90 -14.10 13.47 -17.06
CA ALA A 90 -14.07 12.68 -18.28
C ALA A 90 -13.61 11.23 -18.03
N ALA A 91 -12.87 10.98 -16.94
CA ALA A 91 -12.40 9.65 -16.59
C ALA A 91 -13.46 8.85 -15.83
N MET A 92 -14.44 9.52 -15.22
CA MET A 92 -15.40 8.86 -14.35
C MET A 92 -16.20 7.75 -15.05
N PRO A 93 -16.66 7.92 -16.29
CA PRO A 93 -17.42 6.85 -16.97
C PRO A 93 -16.61 5.58 -17.23
N HIS A 94 -15.29 5.65 -17.16
CA HIS A 94 -14.41 4.50 -17.37
C HIS A 94 -14.07 3.76 -16.09
N LEU A 95 -14.43 4.31 -14.93
CA LEU A 95 -14.07 3.75 -13.63
C LEU A 95 -15.33 3.64 -12.77
N LEU A 96 -16.21 2.74 -13.16
CA LEU A 96 -17.48 2.54 -12.51
C LEU A 96 -17.49 1.20 -11.79
N VAL A 97 -18.07 1.18 -10.59
CA VAL A 97 -18.20 -0.03 -9.80
C VAL A 97 -19.67 -0.37 -9.64
N GLY A 98 -19.91 -1.65 -9.59
CA GLY A 98 -21.28 -2.15 -9.37
C GLY A 98 -21.26 -3.65 -9.46
N SER A 99 -22.26 -4.25 -8.87
CA SER A 99 -22.49 -5.68 -8.98
C SER A 99 -23.85 -5.98 -8.39
N SER A 100 -24.36 -7.17 -8.69
CA SER A 100 -25.58 -7.65 -8.06
C SER A 100 -25.40 -7.87 -6.56
N GLY A 101 -24.14 -8.00 -6.11
CA GLY A 101 -23.84 -8.16 -4.70
C GLY A 101 -23.77 -6.88 -3.91
N LEU A 102 -23.72 -5.72 -4.58
CA LEU A 102 -23.59 -4.45 -3.88
C LEU A 102 -24.74 -4.18 -2.91
N PRO A 103 -26.01 -4.42 -3.28
CA PRO A 103 -27.10 -4.26 -2.29
C PRO A 103 -26.95 -5.15 -1.08
N ARG A 104 -26.50 -6.38 -1.25
CA ARG A 104 -26.23 -7.30 -0.12
C ARG A 104 -25.16 -6.73 0.78
N TYR A 105 -24.11 -6.18 0.20
CA TYR A 105 -23.01 -5.59 0.95
C TYR A 105 -23.51 -4.42 1.79
N VAL A 106 -24.27 -3.52 1.18
CA VAL A 106 -24.80 -2.36 1.87
C VAL A 106 -25.75 -2.79 3.00
N ALA A 107 -26.59 -3.79 2.73
CA ALA A 107 -27.50 -4.32 3.73
C ALA A 107 -26.75 -4.95 4.90
N ARG A 108 -25.64 -5.66 4.63
CA ARG A 108 -24.80 -6.25 5.67
C ARG A 108 -24.20 -5.18 6.57
N LEU A 109 -23.68 -4.10 5.99
CA LEU A 109 -23.13 -2.99 6.78
C LEU A 109 -24.20 -2.36 7.65
N SER A 110 -25.39 -2.15 7.08
CA SER A 110 -26.50 -1.57 7.82
C SER A 110 -26.99 -2.49 8.95
N SER A 111 -27.04 -3.79 8.67
CA SER A 111 -27.43 -4.79 9.67
C SER A 111 -26.46 -4.82 10.84
N THR A 112 -25.17 -4.79 10.54
CA THR A 112 -24.13 -4.74 11.57
C THR A 112 -24.29 -3.48 12.43
N SER A 113 -24.57 -2.35 11.80
CA SER A 113 -24.69 -1.09 12.49
C SER A 113 -26.00 -0.97 13.29
N ARG A 114 -27.01 -1.81 13.00
CA ARG A 114 -28.24 -1.85 13.84
C ARG A 114 -27.96 -2.39 15.21
N ASN A 115 -27.02 -3.31 15.32
CA ASN A 115 -26.63 -3.89 16.59
C ASN A 115 -25.62 -3.02 17.34
N ILE A 116 -25.23 -1.92 16.73
CA ILE A 116 -24.24 -0.99 17.24
C ILE A 116 -24.91 0.38 17.32
N ASN A 117 -24.76 1.03 18.44
CA ASN A 117 -25.40 2.33 18.63
C ASN A 117 -24.63 3.42 17.88
N TYR A 118 -25.20 3.88 16.78
CA TYR A 118 -24.61 4.95 15.96
C TYR A 118 -24.22 6.18 16.76
N GLN A 119 -24.96 6.45 17.84
CA GLN A 119 -24.81 7.70 18.56
C GLN A 119 -23.61 7.69 19.50
N HIS A 120 -22.93 6.56 19.64
CA HIS A 120 -21.91 6.40 20.67
C HIS A 120 -20.55 5.96 20.14
N GLY A 121 -20.19 6.44 18.98
CA GLY A 121 -18.84 6.27 18.49
C GLY A 121 -18.53 4.97 17.77
N THR A 122 -19.47 4.02 17.74
CA THR A 122 -19.25 2.75 17.07
C THR A 122 -19.22 2.90 15.55
N MET A 123 -19.77 3.99 15.02
CA MET A 123 -19.57 4.34 13.61
C MET A 123 -18.09 4.52 13.29
N GLN A 124 -17.33 5.06 14.24
CA GLN A 124 -15.91 5.26 14.05
C GLN A 124 -15.18 3.92 13.91
N ASP A 125 -15.57 2.93 14.68
CA ASP A 125 -14.96 1.60 14.58
C ASP A 125 -15.25 0.96 13.23
N LEU A 126 -16.45 1.15 12.70
CA LEU A 126 -16.81 0.66 11.38
C LEU A 126 -16.07 1.42 10.28
N HIS A 127 -15.84 2.72 10.48
CA HIS A 127 -15.04 3.50 9.54
C HIS A 127 -13.60 2.99 9.45
N ASP A 128 -13.07 2.56 10.59
CA ASP A 128 -11.70 2.03 10.61
C ASP A 128 -11.62 0.65 9.98
N SER A 129 -12.73 -0.09 9.96
CA SER A 129 -12.74 -1.44 9.40
C SER A 129 -12.93 -1.45 7.89
N CYS A 130 -13.43 -0.36 7.30
CA CYS A 130 -13.62 -0.20 5.85
C CYS A 130 -12.90 1.04 5.39
N SER A 131 -12.74 1.18 4.08
CA SER A 131 -12.37 2.47 3.52
C SER A 131 -13.43 3.47 3.96
N ARG A 132 -13.03 4.40 4.83
CA ARG A 132 -13.97 5.30 5.51
C ARG A 132 -14.89 6.03 4.52
N ASN A 133 -14.28 6.63 3.51
CA ASN A 133 -15.03 7.45 2.57
C ASN A 133 -16.03 6.62 1.77
N LEU A 134 -15.61 5.45 1.34
CA LEU A 134 -16.48 4.57 0.56
C LEU A 134 -17.58 3.97 1.44
N TYR A 135 -17.24 3.62 2.68
CA TYR A 135 -18.23 3.10 3.63
C TYR A 135 -19.33 4.13 3.89
N VAL A 136 -18.94 5.39 4.19
CA VAL A 136 -19.91 6.44 4.48
C VAL A 136 -20.81 6.71 3.26
N SER A 137 -20.21 6.72 2.08
CA SER A 137 -20.98 6.95 0.84
C SER A 137 -21.99 5.84 0.59
N LEU A 138 -21.59 4.57 0.83
CA LEU A 138 -22.50 3.44 0.65
C LEU A 138 -23.60 3.45 1.70
N LEU A 139 -23.27 3.83 2.94
CA LEU A 139 -24.26 3.92 4.00
C LEU A 139 -25.29 5.02 3.70
N LEU A 140 -24.83 6.16 3.22
CA LEU A 140 -25.72 7.26 2.81
C LEU A 140 -26.62 6.83 1.66
N LEU A 141 -26.03 6.11 0.70
CA LEU A 141 -26.79 5.57 -0.41
C LEU A 141 -27.89 4.63 0.07
N TYR A 142 -27.56 3.75 1.00
CA TYR A 142 -28.53 2.82 1.58
C TYR A 142 -29.64 3.58 2.31
N LYS A 143 -29.28 4.57 3.11
CA LYS A 143 -30.29 5.38 3.83
C LYS A 143 -31.21 6.12 2.88
N THR A 144 -30.65 6.61 1.77
CA THR A 144 -31.43 7.37 0.78
C THR A 144 -32.34 6.46 -0.04
N PHE A 145 -31.84 5.33 -0.49
CA PHE A 145 -32.53 4.44 -1.40
C PHE A 145 -32.99 3.12 -0.78
N GLY A 146 -32.75 2.93 0.48
CA GLY A 146 -33.05 1.77 1.31
C GLY A 146 -33.83 0.64 0.67
N ARG A 147 -35.16 0.74 0.76
CA ARG A 147 -36.04 -0.31 0.23
C ARG A 147 -35.98 -0.41 -1.28
N LYS A 148 -35.67 0.70 -1.96
CA LYS A 148 -35.60 0.71 -3.42
C LYS A 148 -34.43 -0.10 -3.95
N LEU A 149 -33.38 -0.29 -3.16
CA LEU A 149 -32.25 -1.12 -3.57
C LEU A 149 -32.67 -2.56 -3.87
N HIS A 150 -33.70 -3.04 -3.17
CA HIS A 150 -34.22 -4.40 -3.39
C HIS A 150 -35.16 -4.49 -4.56
N LEU A 151 -35.66 -3.34 -5.03
CA LEU A 151 -36.59 -3.29 -6.15
C LEU A 151 -35.90 -3.17 -7.50
N TYR A 152 -34.61 -2.78 -7.50
CA TYR A 152 -33.89 -2.65 -8.76
C TYR A 152 -33.57 -4.02 -9.34
N SER A 153 -33.93 -4.22 -10.59
CA SER A 153 -33.62 -5.44 -11.32
C SER A 153 -32.21 -5.44 -11.86
N HIS A 154 -31.56 -4.26 -11.87
CA HIS A 154 -30.20 -4.11 -12.40
C HIS A 154 -29.26 -3.70 -11.28
N PRO A 155 -27.96 -4.01 -11.40
CA PRO A 155 -27.00 -3.59 -10.37
C PRO A 155 -26.92 -2.08 -10.29
N ILE A 156 -26.64 -1.59 -9.09
CA ILE A 156 -26.38 -0.17 -8.87
C ILE A 156 -24.98 0.13 -9.34
N ILE A 157 -24.85 1.21 -10.13
CA ILE A 157 -23.57 1.60 -10.70
C ILE A 157 -23.14 2.91 -10.06
N LEU A 158 -21.91 2.93 -9.53
CA LEU A 158 -21.35 4.09 -8.84
C LEU A 158 -20.05 4.50 -9.52
N GLY A 159 -19.83 5.81 -9.57
CA GLY A 159 -18.55 6.36 -10.04
C GLY A 159 -17.79 7.01 -8.91
N PHE A 160 -16.60 7.48 -9.22
CA PHE A 160 -15.69 8.12 -8.26
C PHE A 160 -15.44 9.56 -8.64
N ARG A 161 -15.40 10.43 -7.64
CA ARG A 161 -14.93 11.82 -7.81
C ARG A 161 -13.45 11.95 -7.50
N LYS A 162 -12.91 11.00 -6.76
CA LYS A 162 -11.48 10.96 -6.41
C LYS A 162 -10.87 9.71 -7.00
N ILE A 163 -9.54 9.68 -7.07
CA ILE A 163 -8.82 8.54 -7.65
C ILE A 163 -9.08 7.29 -6.81
N PRO A 164 -9.61 6.21 -7.41
CA PRO A 164 -9.78 4.96 -6.67
C PRO A 164 -8.50 4.13 -6.67
N MET A 165 -8.33 3.33 -5.64
CA MET A 165 -7.27 2.31 -5.63
C MET A 165 -7.59 1.23 -6.66
N GLY A 166 -6.54 0.56 -7.16
CA GLY A 166 -6.72 -0.59 -8.05
C GLY A 166 -6.63 -0.28 -9.53
N VAL A 167 -6.48 0.99 -9.91
CA VAL A 167 -6.20 1.38 -11.29
C VAL A 167 -4.69 1.45 -11.47
N GLY A 168 -4.20 1.03 -12.64
CA GLY A 168 -2.76 0.99 -12.90
C GLY A 168 -2.03 2.32 -12.71
N LEU A 169 -2.73 3.42 -12.99
CA LEU A 169 -2.17 4.76 -12.85
C LEU A 169 -2.16 5.27 -11.40
N SER A 170 -3.00 4.71 -10.54
CA SER A 170 -3.20 5.26 -9.20
C SER A 170 -1.93 5.27 -8.34
N PRO A 171 -1.10 4.21 -8.33
CA PRO A 171 0.13 4.29 -7.54
C PRO A 171 1.07 5.40 -7.97
N PHE A 172 1.17 5.66 -9.29
CA PHE A 172 1.99 6.77 -9.80
C PHE A 172 1.47 8.10 -9.29
N LEU A 173 0.15 8.31 -9.35
CA LEU A 173 -0.45 9.56 -8.89
C LEU A 173 -0.29 9.74 -7.38
N LEU A 174 -0.40 8.66 -6.63
CA LEU A 174 -0.17 8.71 -5.19
C LEU A 174 1.28 9.10 -4.88
N ALA A 175 2.24 8.52 -5.60
CA ALA A 175 3.65 8.86 -5.42
C ALA A 175 3.90 10.34 -5.73
N GLN A 176 3.25 10.88 -6.76
CA GLN A 176 3.35 12.31 -7.09
C GLN A 176 2.77 13.16 -5.96
N PHE A 177 1.64 12.75 -5.40
CA PHE A 177 0.98 13.49 -4.32
C PHE A 177 1.85 13.53 -3.06
N THR A 178 2.37 12.38 -2.62
CA THR A 178 3.21 12.35 -1.41
C THR A 178 4.55 13.05 -1.65
N SER A 179 5.10 12.97 -2.86
CA SER A 179 6.30 13.71 -3.22
C SER A 179 6.06 15.22 -3.14
N ALA A 180 4.89 15.67 -3.58
CA ALA A 180 4.52 17.09 -3.48
C ALA A 180 4.40 17.52 -2.01
N ILE A 181 3.83 16.66 -1.16
CA ILE A 181 3.77 16.94 0.29
C ILE A 181 5.18 17.17 0.82
N CYS A 182 6.11 16.27 0.49
CA CYS A 182 7.50 16.40 0.95
C CYS A 182 8.14 17.68 0.45
N SER A 183 7.87 18.05 -0.79
CA SER A 183 8.42 19.26 -1.40
C SER A 183 7.96 20.51 -0.66
N VAL A 184 6.67 20.63 -0.36
CA VAL A 184 6.17 21.81 0.35
C VAL A 184 6.64 21.82 1.80
N VAL A 185 6.78 20.66 2.44
CA VAL A 185 7.30 20.57 3.80
C VAL A 185 8.75 21.02 3.84
N ARG A 186 9.58 20.55 2.91
CA ARG A 186 10.99 20.96 2.86
C ARG A 186 11.14 22.46 2.63
N ARG A 187 10.26 23.05 1.83
CA ARG A 187 10.30 24.47 1.54
C ARG A 187 9.89 25.32 2.76
N ALA A 188 8.86 24.87 3.47
CA ALA A 188 8.35 25.59 4.63
C ALA A 188 9.17 25.33 5.89
N PHE A 189 9.84 24.19 5.99
CA PHE A 189 10.59 23.77 7.16
C PHE A 189 11.98 23.27 6.72
N PRO A 190 12.91 24.18 6.40
CA PRO A 190 14.19 23.79 5.79
C PRO A 190 15.08 22.90 6.65
N HIS A 191 14.87 22.90 7.98
CA HIS A 191 15.69 22.08 8.89
C HIS A 191 15.13 20.68 9.09
N CYS A 192 14.05 20.35 8.39
CA CYS A 192 13.42 19.04 8.45
C CYS A 192 13.70 18.29 7.15
N LEU A 193 14.22 17.07 7.26
CA LEU A 193 14.28 16.18 6.11
C LEU A 193 12.90 15.58 5.88
N ALA A 194 12.48 15.54 4.63
CA ALA A 194 11.20 14.94 4.26
C ALA A 194 11.35 14.20 2.95
N PHE A 195 10.89 12.95 2.93
CA PHE A 195 10.88 12.15 1.70
C PHE A 195 9.77 11.14 1.79
N SER A 196 9.43 10.57 0.66
CA SER A 196 8.28 9.68 0.56
C SER A 196 8.58 8.51 -0.35
N TYR A 197 7.87 7.42 -0.11
CA TYR A 197 7.77 6.31 -1.03
C TYR A 197 6.33 5.80 -0.95
N MET A 198 5.64 5.86 -2.08
CA MET A 198 4.21 5.51 -2.16
C MET A 198 3.42 6.38 -1.18
N ASP A 199 2.69 5.77 -0.25
CA ASP A 199 1.89 6.49 0.74
C ASP A 199 2.65 6.78 2.04
N ASP A 200 3.90 6.33 2.15
CA ASP A 200 4.73 6.60 3.32
C ASP A 200 5.43 7.94 3.18
N VAL A 201 5.24 8.81 4.15
CA VAL A 201 5.93 10.10 4.24
C VAL A 201 6.76 10.08 5.52
N VAL A 202 8.05 10.36 5.39
CA VAL A 202 9.00 10.26 6.49
C VAL A 202 9.63 11.62 6.74
N LEU A 203 9.68 12.02 8.01
CA LEU A 203 10.32 13.24 8.46
C LEU A 203 11.52 12.90 9.32
N GLY A 204 12.59 13.70 9.20
CA GLY A 204 13.79 13.52 10.00
C GLY A 204 14.30 14.82 10.54
N ALA A 205 14.81 14.80 11.79
CA ALA A 205 15.39 15.96 12.43
C ALA A 205 16.49 15.53 13.40
N LYS A 206 17.30 16.49 13.84
CA LYS A 206 18.49 16.21 14.64
C LYS A 206 18.19 15.63 16.03
N SER A 207 17.02 15.92 16.58
CA SER A 207 16.66 15.44 17.90
C SER A 207 15.20 15.09 17.96
N VAL A 208 14.82 14.25 18.93
CA VAL A 208 13.43 13.88 19.16
C VAL A 208 12.61 15.11 19.52
N GLN A 209 13.16 15.99 20.35
CA GLN A 209 12.47 17.22 20.78
C GLN A 209 12.19 18.13 19.59
N HIS A 210 13.19 18.32 18.73
CA HIS A 210 13.04 19.14 17.54
C HIS A 210 11.99 18.55 16.59
N LEU A 211 12.03 17.23 16.42
CA LEU A 211 11.09 16.54 15.55
C LEU A 211 9.66 16.66 16.06
N GLU A 212 9.44 16.53 17.37
CA GLU A 212 8.10 16.66 17.96
C GLU A 212 7.56 18.08 17.81
N SER A 213 8.43 19.07 17.96
CA SER A 213 8.06 20.48 17.76
C SER A 213 7.65 20.70 16.30
N LEU A 214 8.45 20.20 15.37
CA LEU A 214 8.16 20.29 13.94
C LEU A 214 6.88 19.56 13.58
N PHE A 215 6.63 18.41 14.21
CA PHE A 215 5.47 17.59 13.90
C PHE A 215 4.16 18.37 14.04
N THR A 216 4.00 19.10 15.15
CA THR A 216 2.80 19.89 15.37
C THR A 216 2.65 20.97 14.31
N SER A 217 3.74 21.71 14.01
CA SER A 217 3.72 22.77 13.01
C SER A 217 3.44 22.21 11.61
N ILE A 218 4.06 21.10 11.26
CA ILE A 218 3.88 20.47 9.94
C ILE A 218 2.46 19.95 9.81
N THR A 219 1.92 19.32 10.85
CA THR A 219 0.56 18.79 10.83
C THR A 219 -0.44 19.92 10.59
N ASN A 220 -0.29 21.04 11.31
CA ASN A 220 -1.17 22.19 11.13
C ASN A 220 -1.03 22.80 9.74
N PHE A 221 0.20 22.88 9.25
CA PHE A 221 0.48 23.41 7.92
C PHE A 221 -0.18 22.54 6.83
N LEU A 222 -0.01 21.23 6.92
CA LEU A 222 -0.61 20.31 5.94
C LEU A 222 -2.13 20.34 6.02
N LEU A 223 -2.68 20.44 7.22
CA LEU A 223 -4.14 20.54 7.37
C LEU A 223 -4.67 21.80 6.71
N SER A 224 -3.93 22.93 6.81
CA SER A 224 -4.33 24.17 6.15
C SER A 224 -4.32 24.05 4.63
N LEU A 225 -3.56 23.10 4.09
CA LEU A 225 -3.54 22.81 2.64
C LEU A 225 -4.56 21.75 2.24
N GLY A 226 -5.35 21.25 3.19
CA GLY A 226 -6.34 20.22 2.91
C GLY A 226 -5.83 18.80 3.01
N VAL A 227 -4.60 18.61 3.51
CA VAL A 227 -4.04 17.27 3.69
C VAL A 227 -4.36 16.77 5.09
N HIS A 228 -5.10 15.66 5.17
CA HIS A 228 -5.57 15.10 6.43
C HIS A 228 -4.68 13.96 6.87
N LEU A 229 -4.09 14.08 8.05
CA LEU A 229 -3.22 13.06 8.63
C LEU A 229 -4.00 12.27 9.69
N ASN A 230 -3.57 11.03 9.92
CA ASN A 230 -4.08 10.20 11.00
C ASN A 230 -3.03 10.19 12.11
N PRO A 231 -3.19 11.01 13.16
CA PRO A 231 -2.16 11.09 14.20
C PRO A 231 -2.01 9.80 15.00
N ASN A 232 -3.06 8.97 15.07
CA ASN A 232 -2.99 7.70 15.79
C ASN A 232 -2.11 6.67 15.08
N LYS A 233 -1.85 6.88 13.78
CA LYS A 233 -1.01 5.98 12.99
C LYS A 233 0.37 6.58 12.72
N THR A 234 0.69 7.73 13.33
CA THR A 234 2.02 8.30 13.25
C THR A 234 2.98 7.40 14.02
N LYS A 235 4.07 7.00 13.38
CA LYS A 235 5.08 6.14 13.99
C LYS A 235 6.31 6.97 14.29
N ARG A 236 6.83 6.81 15.51
CA ARG A 236 8.03 7.49 15.95
C ARG A 236 9.18 6.50 16.02
N TRP A 237 10.21 6.81 15.29
CA TRP A 237 11.41 6.00 15.22
C TRP A 237 12.54 6.76 15.90
N GLY A 238 13.37 6.07 16.66
CA GLY A 238 14.55 6.71 17.26
C GLY A 238 15.59 6.97 16.19
N TYR A 239 16.74 6.29 16.35
CA TYR A 239 17.85 6.45 15.42
C TYR A 239 17.91 5.37 14.36
N SER A 240 16.86 4.57 14.24
CA SER A 240 16.70 3.65 13.12
C SER A 240 15.27 3.72 12.64
N LEU A 241 15.07 3.38 11.38
CA LEU A 241 13.80 3.56 10.69
C LEU A 241 13.46 2.30 9.91
N ASN A 242 12.24 1.80 10.06
CA ASN A 242 11.72 0.75 9.18
C ASN A 242 11.06 1.40 7.97
N PHE A 243 11.61 1.15 6.79
CA PHE A 243 11.17 1.84 5.57
C PHE A 243 11.43 0.95 4.36
N MET A 244 10.40 0.74 3.54
CA MET A 244 10.50 -0.04 2.30
C MET A 244 11.00 -1.48 2.49
N GLY A 245 10.68 -2.08 3.64
CA GLY A 245 11.14 -3.44 3.94
C GLY A 245 12.54 -3.51 4.54
N TYR A 246 13.16 -2.37 4.77
CA TYR A 246 14.51 -2.28 5.36
C TYR A 246 14.46 -1.71 6.76
N VAL A 247 15.48 -2.04 7.54
CA VAL A 247 15.83 -1.33 8.78
C VAL A 247 17.06 -0.50 8.47
N ILE A 248 16.95 0.82 8.59
CA ILE A 248 18.01 1.76 8.23
C ILE A 248 18.42 2.53 9.46
N GLY A 249 19.72 2.47 9.80
CA GLY A 249 20.26 3.18 10.94
C GLY A 249 21.64 3.75 10.61
N SER A 250 22.29 4.31 11.63
CA SER A 250 23.64 4.86 11.45
C SER A 250 24.65 3.78 11.07
N TRP A 251 24.39 2.54 11.45
CA TRP A 251 25.25 1.39 11.15
C TRP A 251 25.08 0.87 9.72
N GLY A 252 24.07 1.33 8.99
CA GLY A 252 23.75 0.88 7.64
C GLY A 252 22.35 0.36 7.52
N THR A 253 22.14 -0.54 6.57
CA THR A 253 20.80 -1.05 6.22
C THR A 253 20.79 -2.56 6.19
N LEU A 254 19.74 -3.16 6.74
CA LEU A 254 19.45 -4.60 6.69
C LEU A 254 17.97 -4.79 6.31
N PRO A 255 17.60 -5.98 5.81
CA PRO A 255 16.18 -6.28 5.63
C PRO A 255 15.47 -6.35 6.98
N GLN A 256 14.18 -6.03 7.00
CA GLN A 256 13.38 -6.20 8.21
C GLN A 256 13.26 -7.68 8.57
N GLU A 257 13.05 -7.93 9.86
CA GLU A 257 13.03 -9.30 10.40
C GLU A 257 12.02 -10.19 9.69
N HIS A 258 10.84 -9.66 9.36
CA HIS A 258 9.82 -10.49 8.73
C HIS A 258 10.25 -10.96 7.33
N ILE A 259 11.09 -10.19 6.64
CA ILE A 259 11.66 -10.61 5.35
C ILE A 259 12.64 -11.77 5.57
N VAL A 260 13.47 -11.68 6.60
CA VAL A 260 14.43 -12.74 6.95
C VAL A 260 13.68 -14.02 7.32
N LEU A 261 12.59 -13.91 8.06
CA LEU A 261 11.78 -15.06 8.43
C LEU A 261 11.17 -15.73 7.19
N LYS A 262 10.77 -14.96 6.22
CA LYS A 262 10.32 -15.52 4.95
C LYS A 262 11.42 -16.28 4.21
N UNK A 263 12.55 -15.86 4.33
CA UNK A 263 13.61 -16.41 3.78
C UNK A 263 13.84 -17.70 4.29
N LYS A 264 13.79 -17.81 5.65
CA LYS A 264 13.93 -19.08 6.36
C LYS A 264 12.85 -20.08 6.00
N GLN A 265 11.60 -19.62 5.97
CA GLN A 265 10.47 -20.48 5.60
C GLN A 265 10.61 -21.00 4.18
N CYS A 266 11.08 -20.16 3.28
CA CYS A 266 11.29 -20.56 1.88
C CYS A 266 12.27 -21.75 1.81
N PHE A 267 13.40 -21.65 2.53
CA PHE A 267 14.40 -22.72 2.48
C PHE A 267 13.89 -24.01 3.12
N ARG A 268 13.09 -23.91 4.17
CA ARG A 268 12.52 -25.12 4.78
C ARG A 268 11.64 -25.90 3.81
N LYS A 269 10.88 -25.17 2.98
CA LYS A 269 9.93 -25.79 2.06
C LYS A 269 10.54 -26.20 0.73
N LEU A 270 11.77 -25.81 0.48
CA LEU A 270 12.41 -26.00 -0.83
C LEU A 270 12.83 -27.44 -1.01
N PRO A 271 12.28 -28.15 -2.03
CA PRO A 271 12.68 -29.54 -2.25
C PRO A 271 14.06 -29.62 -2.89
N VAL A 272 14.74 -30.74 -2.69
CA VAL A 272 16.01 -31.05 -3.36
C VAL A 272 15.79 -32.25 -4.29
N ASN A 273 16.53 -32.25 -5.40
CA ASN A 273 16.53 -33.34 -6.38
C ASN A 273 15.16 -33.60 -7.00
N ARG A 274 14.29 -32.61 -6.96
CA ARG A 274 12.98 -32.68 -7.62
C ARG A 274 12.76 -31.39 -8.40
N PRO A 275 12.19 -31.49 -9.63
CA PRO A 275 11.97 -30.27 -10.41
C PRO A 275 10.85 -29.41 -9.81
N ILE A 276 11.06 -28.09 -9.85
CA ILE A 276 10.04 -27.10 -9.48
C ILE A 276 9.75 -26.24 -10.70
N ASP A 277 8.50 -25.81 -10.82
CA ASP A 277 8.06 -25.02 -11.95
C ASP A 277 8.76 -23.64 -11.95
N TRP A 278 8.96 -23.10 -13.15
CA TRP A 278 9.63 -21.80 -13.30
C TRP A 278 8.85 -20.66 -12.59
N LYS A 279 7.53 -20.78 -12.46
CA LYS A 279 6.74 -19.79 -11.73
C LYS A 279 7.08 -19.82 -10.23
N VAL A 280 7.38 -21.00 -9.70
CA VAL A 280 7.85 -21.13 -8.31
C VAL A 280 9.22 -20.49 -8.19
N CYS A 281 10.09 -20.70 -9.18
CA CYS A 281 11.40 -20.03 -9.23
C CYS A 281 11.25 -18.52 -9.22
N GLN A 282 10.27 -17.98 -9.95
CA GLN A 282 10.00 -16.55 -9.96
C GLN A 282 9.69 -16.02 -8.56
N ARG A 283 8.87 -16.74 -7.80
CA ARG A 283 8.53 -16.33 -6.43
C ARG A 283 9.74 -16.39 -5.51
N ILE A 284 10.56 -17.43 -5.68
CA ILE A 284 11.79 -17.59 -4.89
C ILE A 284 12.75 -16.44 -5.17
N VAL A 285 12.97 -16.13 -6.45
CA VAL A 285 13.88 -15.06 -6.85
C VAL A 285 13.36 -13.69 -6.39
N GLY A 286 12.03 -13.49 -6.42
CA GLY A 286 11.46 -12.25 -5.92
C GLY A 286 11.77 -12.04 -4.45
N LEU A 287 11.72 -13.10 -3.66
CA LEU A 287 12.03 -13.03 -2.23
C LEU A 287 13.54 -12.92 -1.98
N LEU A 288 14.32 -13.80 -2.58
CA LEU A 288 15.78 -13.81 -2.35
C LEU A 288 16.44 -12.59 -2.98
N GLY A 289 15.92 -12.10 -4.10
CA GLY A 289 16.47 -10.92 -4.75
C GLY A 289 16.45 -9.68 -3.88
N PHE A 290 15.42 -9.56 -3.03
CA PHE A 290 15.35 -8.45 -2.09
C PHE A 290 16.53 -8.48 -1.10
N ALA A 291 16.91 -9.67 -0.64
CA ALA A 291 17.97 -9.82 0.34
C ALA A 291 19.36 -10.00 -0.27
N ALA A 292 19.45 -10.17 -1.60
CA ALA A 292 20.73 -10.45 -2.26
C ALA A 292 21.81 -9.40 -1.97
N PRO A 293 21.51 -8.09 -1.94
CA PRO A 293 22.55 -7.09 -1.65
C PRO A 293 23.21 -7.25 -0.28
N PHE A 294 22.57 -7.98 0.63
CA PHE A 294 23.05 -8.17 2.00
C PHE A 294 23.83 -9.47 2.16
N THR A 295 24.00 -10.23 1.08
CA THR A 295 24.80 -11.46 1.07
C THR A 295 26.17 -11.20 0.45
N GLN A 296 27.13 -12.09 0.75
CA GLN A 296 28.43 -12.01 0.09
C GLN A 296 28.36 -12.41 -1.38
N CYS A 297 27.45 -13.33 -1.69
CA CYS A 297 27.35 -13.86 -3.07
C CYS A 297 26.59 -12.93 -4.03
N GLY A 298 25.67 -12.11 -3.51
CA GLY A 298 24.92 -11.18 -4.34
C GLY A 298 23.99 -11.85 -5.35
N TYR A 299 23.54 -11.05 -6.32
CA TYR A 299 22.65 -11.53 -7.39
C TYR A 299 23.24 -12.63 -8.26
N PRO A 300 24.58 -12.65 -8.54
CA PRO A 300 25.11 -13.72 -9.40
C PRO A 300 24.80 -15.14 -8.93
N ALA A 301 24.68 -15.35 -7.62
CA ALA A 301 24.35 -16.67 -7.08
C ALA A 301 22.95 -17.14 -7.48
N LEU A 302 22.06 -16.23 -7.89
CA LEU A 302 20.71 -16.55 -8.31
C LEU A 302 20.59 -16.76 -9.81
N MET A 303 21.67 -16.64 -10.57
CA MET A 303 21.63 -16.72 -12.02
C MET A 303 21.05 -18.03 -12.56
N PRO A 304 21.32 -19.21 -11.94
CA PRO A 304 20.66 -20.41 -12.45
C PRO A 304 19.14 -20.35 -12.40
N LEU A 305 18.58 -19.69 -11.38
CA LEU A 305 17.13 -19.53 -11.28
C LEU A 305 16.62 -18.54 -12.33
N TYR A 306 17.34 -17.44 -12.55
CA TYR A 306 16.98 -16.47 -13.60
C TYR A 306 16.97 -17.12 -14.96
N ALA A 307 17.96 -17.98 -15.24
CA ALA A 307 18.04 -18.68 -16.53
C ALA A 307 16.81 -19.56 -16.78
N CYS A 308 16.38 -20.29 -15.74
CA CYS A 308 15.18 -21.14 -15.85
C CYS A 308 13.91 -20.32 -16.04
N ILE A 309 13.82 -19.18 -15.36
CA ILE A 309 12.67 -18.29 -15.52
C ILE A 309 12.59 -17.76 -16.93
N GLN A 310 13.73 -17.32 -17.47
CA GLN A 310 13.79 -16.74 -18.81
C GLN A 310 13.41 -17.76 -19.87
N SER A 311 13.87 -19.02 -19.72
CA SER A 311 13.56 -20.09 -20.67
C SER A 311 12.25 -20.81 -20.37
N LYS A 312 11.58 -20.46 -19.27
CA LYS A 312 10.32 -21.09 -18.82
C LYS A 312 10.49 -22.59 -18.60
N GLN A 313 11.62 -22.97 -18.03
CA GLN A 313 11.94 -24.37 -17.77
C GLN A 313 11.95 -24.63 -16.26
N ALA A 314 11.71 -25.89 -15.89
CA ALA A 314 11.77 -26.32 -14.51
C ALA A 314 13.22 -26.26 -14.00
N PHE A 315 13.37 -26.08 -12.69
CA PHE A 315 14.68 -26.05 -12.04
C PHE A 315 14.73 -27.12 -10.95
N THR A 316 15.84 -27.80 -10.82
CA THR A 316 16.08 -28.79 -9.78
C THR A 316 17.21 -28.30 -8.87
N PHE A 317 16.89 -28.11 -7.58
CA PHE A 317 17.92 -27.75 -6.59
C PHE A 317 18.73 -28.97 -6.22
N SER A 318 20.04 -28.87 -6.36
CA SER A 318 20.93 -29.84 -5.75
C SER A 318 21.03 -29.56 -4.24
N PRO A 319 21.34 -30.57 -3.42
CA PRO A 319 21.59 -30.34 -2.00
C PRO A 319 22.71 -29.31 -1.76
N THR A 320 23.75 -29.34 -2.58
CA THR A 320 24.88 -28.42 -2.48
C THR A 320 24.45 -26.98 -2.72
N TYR A 321 23.68 -26.74 -3.79
CA TYR A 321 23.24 -25.40 -4.13
C TYR A 321 22.27 -24.86 -3.09
N LYS A 322 21.33 -25.70 -2.64
CA LYS A 322 20.41 -25.29 -1.57
C LYS A 322 21.17 -24.92 -0.30
N ALA A 323 22.13 -25.76 0.11
CA ALA A 323 22.94 -25.49 1.31
C ALA A 323 23.74 -24.21 1.17
N PHE A 324 24.31 -23.96 -0.01
CA PHE A 324 25.06 -22.73 -0.29
C PHE A 324 24.16 -21.49 -0.12
N LEU A 325 23.01 -21.49 -0.77
CA LEU A 325 22.08 -20.35 -0.66
C LEU A 325 21.60 -20.17 0.77
N CYS A 326 21.27 -21.26 1.44
CA CYS A 326 20.83 -21.22 2.82
C CYS A 326 21.86 -20.54 3.72
N LYS A 327 23.14 -20.91 3.58
CA LYS A 327 24.21 -20.31 4.34
C LYS A 327 24.34 -18.82 4.06
N GLN A 328 24.24 -18.43 2.77
CA GLN A 328 24.36 -17.03 2.38
C GLN A 328 23.22 -16.19 2.95
N TYR A 329 22.01 -16.68 2.86
CA TYR A 329 20.81 -15.89 3.23
C TYR A 329 20.48 -15.96 4.71
N LEU A 330 21.14 -16.83 5.48
CA LEU A 330 21.03 -16.83 6.93
C LEU A 330 22.12 -16.00 7.60
N ASN A 331 23.10 -15.50 6.85
CA ASN A 331 24.22 -14.69 7.34
C ASN A 331 24.26 -13.38 6.56
N LEU A 332 23.33 -12.49 6.84
CA LEU A 332 23.23 -11.21 6.14
C LEU A 332 24.15 -10.18 6.78
N TYR A 333 24.69 -9.29 5.95
CA TYR A 333 25.60 -8.23 6.34
C TYR A 333 25.00 -6.88 5.98
N PRO A 334 25.12 -5.88 6.85
CA PRO A 334 24.58 -4.57 6.53
C PRO A 334 25.24 -3.95 5.30
N VAL A 335 24.42 -3.27 4.49
CA VAL A 335 24.94 -2.36 3.46
C VAL A 335 25.29 -1.07 4.19
N ALA A 336 26.56 -0.73 4.19
CA ALA A 336 27.07 0.40 4.95
C ALA A 336 26.97 1.71 4.17
N ARG A 337 26.92 2.82 4.91
CA ARG A 337 27.01 4.15 4.33
C ARG A 337 28.40 4.33 3.68
N GLN A 338 28.40 4.90 2.49
CA GLN A 338 29.63 5.22 1.77
C GLN A 338 30.01 6.68 1.90
#